data_02345157cc29bceb736e80908c855b3f
#
_entry.id   02345157cc29bceb736e80908c855b3f
#
_cell.length_a   1.000
_cell.length_b   1.000
_cell.length_c   1.000
_cell.angle_alpha   90.00
_cell.angle_beta   90.00
_cell.angle_gamma   90.00
#
_symmetry.space_group_name_H-M   'P 1'
#
loop_
_entity.id
_entity.type
_entity.pdbx_description
1 polymer ?
#
loop_
_entity_poly.entity_id
_entity_poly.type
_entity_poly.pdbx_seq_one_letter_code
_entity_poly.pdbx_strand_id
1 'polypeptide(L)'
;PAIKQAGWDPPHQIRSEFAITLGPVIVRGNMSSRNKKKAKRADYMLQWESGIPIAVVEAKDNTHSVSHGMQQALGYADMLEIPSAFSSNGDAFASHNKIPESGTETEIEFPMESFPSPRELWQRYKKSRNIKESEEDLILQPYYQDTSGKAPRYYQAEAINRTIEAVAKGQK
;
A
#
# COMPACT_ATOMS: atom_id res chain seq x y z
N PRO A 1 -3.95 -1.25 -17.32
CA PRO A 1 -4.35 -0.07 -18.14
C PRO A 1 -5.04 0.99 -17.29
N ALA A 2 -6.14 0.68 -16.58
CA ALA A 2 -6.97 1.63 -15.84
C ALA A 2 -6.19 2.45 -14.78
N ILE A 3 -5.36 1.82 -13.97
CA ILE A 3 -4.54 2.51 -12.95
C ILE A 3 -3.62 3.55 -13.62
N LYS A 4 -3.03 3.23 -14.78
CA LYS A 4 -2.22 4.19 -15.55
C LYS A 4 -3.07 5.38 -16.05
N GLN A 5 -4.28 5.12 -16.55
CA GLN A 5 -5.19 6.16 -17.01
C GLN A 5 -5.61 7.11 -15.89
N ALA A 6 -5.67 6.62 -14.65
CA ALA A 6 -5.89 7.44 -13.46
C ALA A 6 -4.68 8.30 -13.03
N GLY A 7 -3.59 8.29 -13.81
CA GLY A 7 -2.42 9.14 -13.58
C GLY A 7 -1.31 8.52 -12.74
N TRP A 8 -1.36 7.19 -12.49
CA TRP A 8 -0.30 6.48 -11.77
C TRP A 8 0.90 6.20 -12.68
N ASP A 9 2.11 6.49 -12.20
CA ASP A 9 3.38 6.20 -12.87
C ASP A 9 3.88 4.79 -12.53
N PRO A 10 3.80 3.81 -13.47
CA PRO A 10 4.12 2.43 -13.19
C PRO A 10 5.54 2.17 -12.67
N PRO A 11 6.59 2.82 -13.22
CA PRO A 11 7.94 2.56 -12.75
C PRO A 11 8.18 2.97 -11.29
N HIS A 12 7.51 4.02 -10.83
CA HIS A 12 7.79 4.64 -9.55
C HIS A 12 6.69 4.40 -8.50
N GLN A 13 5.42 4.36 -8.94
CA GLN A 13 4.27 4.34 -8.04
C GLN A 13 3.54 2.99 -7.98
N ILE A 14 3.80 2.06 -8.92
CA ILE A 14 3.14 0.76 -8.94
C ILE A 14 4.19 -0.34 -8.76
N ARG A 15 4.04 -1.14 -7.71
CA ARG A 15 4.84 -2.35 -7.47
C ARG A 15 3.97 -3.58 -7.69
N SER A 16 4.22 -4.34 -8.75
CA SER A 16 3.58 -5.63 -8.99
C SER A 16 4.21 -6.73 -8.15
N GLU A 17 3.43 -7.75 -7.82
CA GLU A 17 3.88 -8.94 -7.09
C GLU A 17 4.63 -8.57 -5.79
N PHE A 18 4.10 -7.58 -5.05
CA PHE A 18 4.77 -7.02 -3.88
C PHE A 18 4.75 -7.98 -2.70
N ALA A 19 5.94 -8.37 -2.23
CA ALA A 19 6.09 -9.28 -1.09
C ALA A 19 5.78 -8.56 0.24
N ILE A 20 4.59 -8.81 0.79
CA ILE A 20 4.17 -8.31 2.11
C ILE A 20 4.96 -9.00 3.23
N THR A 21 5.08 -10.34 3.16
CA THR A 21 5.90 -11.11 4.08
C THR A 21 6.66 -12.21 3.36
N LEU A 22 7.87 -12.48 3.84
CA LEU A 22 8.68 -13.61 3.34
C LEU A 22 8.33 -14.94 4.05
N GLY A 23 7.23 -14.94 4.82
CA GLY A 23 6.82 -16.06 5.68
C GLY A 23 7.53 -16.08 7.04
N PRO A 24 6.96 -16.78 8.03
CA PRO A 24 7.49 -16.84 9.39
C PRO A 24 8.86 -17.51 9.41
N VAL A 25 9.70 -17.04 10.34
CA VAL A 25 10.98 -17.67 10.64
C VAL A 25 10.72 -18.90 11.51
N ILE A 26 11.28 -20.03 11.08
CA ILE A 26 11.27 -21.28 11.84
C ILE A 26 12.68 -21.47 12.38
N VAL A 27 12.82 -21.55 13.71
CA VAL A 27 14.08 -21.83 14.39
C VAL A 27 14.06 -23.29 14.85
N ARG A 28 15.11 -24.04 14.51
CA ARG A 28 15.35 -25.40 14.97
C ARG A 28 16.79 -25.51 15.43
N GLY A 29 17.00 -25.50 16.76
CA GLY A 29 18.34 -25.40 17.32
C GLY A 29 19.05 -24.11 16.85
N ASN A 30 20.24 -24.24 16.32
CA ASN A 30 21.05 -23.12 15.80
C ASN A 30 20.76 -22.75 14.34
N MET A 31 19.80 -23.42 13.69
CA MET A 31 19.42 -23.14 12.31
C MET A 31 18.12 -22.35 12.24
N SER A 32 18.10 -21.33 11.40
CA SER A 32 16.89 -20.56 11.09
C SER A 32 16.56 -20.70 9.60
N SER A 33 15.29 -20.86 9.30
CA SER A 33 14.76 -20.90 7.94
C SER A 33 13.42 -20.15 7.86
N ARG A 34 13.02 -19.74 6.63
CA ARG A 34 11.71 -19.11 6.43
C ARG A 34 10.75 -20.09 5.77
N ASN A 35 9.53 -20.13 6.28
CA ASN A 35 8.46 -20.89 5.64
C ASN A 35 7.91 -20.10 4.44
N LYS A 36 8.55 -20.27 3.29
CA LYS A 36 8.18 -19.58 2.03
C LYS A 36 6.76 -19.91 1.56
N LYS A 37 6.17 -21.05 1.97
CA LYS A 37 4.77 -21.41 1.65
C LYS A 37 3.76 -20.50 2.36
N LYS A 38 4.16 -19.80 3.41
CA LYS A 38 3.35 -18.82 4.13
C LYS A 38 3.75 -17.38 3.79
N ALA A 39 4.56 -17.16 2.76
CA ALA A 39 4.81 -15.83 2.24
C ALA A 39 3.50 -15.24 1.68
N LYS A 40 3.30 -13.95 1.90
CA LYS A 40 2.15 -13.21 1.38
C LYS A 40 2.63 -12.18 0.37
N ARG A 41 1.90 -12.08 -0.72
CA ARG A 41 2.23 -11.18 -1.83
C ARG A 41 0.94 -10.53 -2.32
N ALA A 42 0.97 -9.22 -2.49
CA ALA A 42 -0.10 -8.47 -3.13
C ALA A 42 0.15 -8.41 -4.64
N ASP A 43 -0.90 -8.47 -5.45
CA ASP A 43 -0.77 -8.35 -6.90
C ASP A 43 -0.22 -6.98 -7.28
N TYR A 44 -0.76 -5.91 -6.67
CA TYR A 44 -0.20 -4.56 -6.81
C TYR A 44 -0.21 -3.83 -5.48
N MET A 45 0.89 -3.13 -5.21
CA MET A 45 1.00 -2.14 -4.16
C MET A 45 1.20 -0.77 -4.81
N LEU A 46 0.37 0.20 -4.43
CA LEU A 46 0.46 1.58 -4.88
C LEU A 46 1.15 2.42 -3.82
N GLN A 47 2.12 3.20 -4.25
CA GLN A 47 2.93 4.03 -3.37
C GLN A 47 2.90 5.49 -3.82
N TRP A 48 2.98 6.40 -2.85
CA TRP A 48 3.25 7.80 -3.07
C TRP A 48 4.74 8.02 -3.29
N GLU A 49 5.14 9.25 -3.59
CA GLU A 49 6.54 9.65 -3.64
C GLU A 49 7.32 9.15 -2.41
N SER A 50 8.63 8.99 -2.53
CA SER A 50 9.49 8.45 -1.47
C SER A 50 9.19 7.00 -1.04
N GLY A 51 8.41 6.27 -1.84
CA GLY A 51 8.14 4.85 -1.58
C GLY A 51 7.21 4.58 -0.40
N ILE A 52 6.32 5.52 -0.08
CA ILE A 52 5.30 5.35 0.97
C ILE A 52 4.13 4.54 0.42
N PRO A 53 3.86 3.31 0.93
CA PRO A 53 2.69 2.53 0.54
C PRO A 53 1.40 3.25 0.96
N ILE A 54 0.42 3.37 0.05
CA ILE A 54 -0.86 4.04 0.32
C ILE A 54 -2.08 3.22 -0.05
N ALA A 55 -1.93 2.22 -0.93
CA ALA A 55 -3.02 1.32 -1.28
C ALA A 55 -2.50 -0.04 -1.76
N VAL A 56 -3.35 -1.06 -1.64
CA VAL A 56 -3.16 -2.37 -2.28
C VAL A 56 -4.31 -2.68 -3.22
N VAL A 57 -4.00 -3.42 -4.29
CA VAL A 57 -4.98 -3.90 -5.25
C VAL A 57 -4.77 -5.40 -5.45
N GLU A 58 -5.83 -6.19 -5.26
CA GLU A 58 -5.89 -7.60 -5.61
C GLU A 58 -6.66 -7.77 -6.92
N ALA A 59 -6.07 -8.47 -7.87
CA ALA A 59 -6.65 -8.75 -9.17
C ALA A 59 -7.10 -10.21 -9.26
N LYS A 60 -8.31 -10.43 -9.73
CA LYS A 60 -8.85 -11.75 -10.05
C LYS A 60 -9.26 -11.76 -11.51
N ASP A 61 -9.43 -12.95 -12.07
CA ASP A 61 -10.01 -13.07 -13.41
C ASP A 61 -11.52 -12.76 -13.39
N ASN A 62 -12.07 -12.47 -14.55
CA ASN A 62 -13.48 -12.06 -14.71
C ASN A 62 -14.51 -13.18 -14.48
N THR A 63 -14.09 -14.38 -14.11
CA THR A 63 -15.00 -15.43 -13.65
C THR A 63 -15.43 -15.24 -12.19
N HIS A 64 -14.76 -14.32 -11.48
CA HIS A 64 -15.04 -13.97 -10.09
C HIS A 64 -15.79 -12.64 -9.97
N SER A 65 -16.49 -12.45 -8.84
CA SER A 65 -17.07 -11.14 -8.52
C SER A 65 -15.98 -10.07 -8.31
N VAL A 66 -16.30 -8.81 -8.54
CA VAL A 66 -15.38 -7.67 -8.38
C VAL A 66 -14.77 -7.64 -6.98
N SER A 67 -15.57 -7.97 -5.96
CA SER A 67 -15.15 -7.95 -4.55
C SER A 67 -14.48 -9.25 -4.07
N HIS A 68 -14.29 -10.26 -4.94
CA HIS A 68 -13.74 -11.57 -4.54
C HIS A 68 -12.37 -11.48 -3.86
N GLY A 69 -11.51 -10.57 -4.29
CA GLY A 69 -10.18 -10.34 -3.70
C GLY A 69 -10.16 -9.42 -2.47
N MET A 70 -11.31 -8.83 -2.09
CA MET A 70 -11.34 -7.76 -1.08
C MET A 70 -10.84 -8.19 0.28
N GLN A 71 -11.21 -9.38 0.78
CA GLN A 71 -10.74 -9.88 2.08
C GLN A 71 -9.21 -10.06 2.11
N GLN A 72 -8.62 -10.47 0.98
CA GLN A 72 -7.17 -10.59 0.84
C GLN A 72 -6.53 -9.20 0.82
N ALA A 73 -7.07 -8.26 0.05
CA ALA A 73 -6.60 -6.88 -0.01
C ALA A 73 -6.66 -6.19 1.37
N LEU A 74 -7.76 -6.38 2.10
CA LEU A 74 -7.91 -5.85 3.47
C LEU A 74 -6.86 -6.41 4.42
N GLY A 75 -6.62 -7.73 4.40
CA GLY A 75 -5.58 -8.34 5.21
C GLY A 75 -4.18 -7.80 4.90
N TYR A 76 -3.91 -7.41 3.66
CA TYR A 76 -2.65 -6.78 3.27
C TYR A 76 -2.58 -5.31 3.67
N ALA A 77 -3.68 -4.59 3.50
CA ALA A 77 -3.79 -3.20 3.95
C ALA A 77 -3.61 -3.08 5.48
N ASP A 78 -4.11 -4.07 6.25
CA ASP A 78 -3.87 -4.15 7.71
C ASP A 78 -2.40 -4.34 8.03
N MET A 79 -1.72 -5.25 7.33
CA MET A 79 -0.30 -5.52 7.56
C MET A 79 0.61 -4.33 7.21
N LEU A 80 0.20 -3.52 6.25
CA LEU A 80 0.90 -2.30 5.83
C LEU A 80 0.41 -1.05 6.56
N GLU A 81 -0.63 -1.18 7.39
CA GLU A 81 -1.30 -0.06 8.09
C GLU A 81 -1.71 1.07 7.15
N ILE A 82 -2.26 0.72 5.99
CA ILE A 82 -2.73 1.68 4.98
C ILE A 82 -4.26 1.69 4.90
N PRO A 83 -4.87 2.84 4.52
CA PRO A 83 -6.32 3.01 4.60
C PRO A 83 -7.09 2.41 3.42
N SER A 84 -6.44 2.21 2.27
CA SER A 84 -7.14 1.91 1.02
C SER A 84 -6.82 0.49 0.52
N ALA A 85 -7.87 -0.30 0.31
CA ALA A 85 -7.82 -1.63 -0.28
C ALA A 85 -8.76 -1.68 -1.49
N PHE A 86 -8.31 -2.31 -2.56
CA PHE A 86 -9.06 -2.49 -3.80
C PHE A 86 -9.04 -3.94 -4.23
N SER A 87 -10.14 -4.37 -4.83
CA SER A 87 -10.24 -5.63 -5.58
C SER A 87 -10.72 -5.33 -7.00
N SER A 88 -10.31 -6.13 -7.96
CA SER A 88 -10.76 -6.02 -9.35
C SER A 88 -10.85 -7.39 -9.99
N ASN A 89 -11.81 -7.57 -10.90
CA ASN A 89 -11.88 -8.74 -11.79
C ASN A 89 -11.57 -8.38 -13.24
N GLY A 90 -11.09 -7.16 -13.52
CA GLY A 90 -10.81 -6.67 -14.85
C GLY A 90 -11.95 -5.91 -15.52
N ASP A 91 -13.20 -6.05 -15.04
CA ASP A 91 -14.39 -5.34 -15.55
C ASP A 91 -14.69 -4.10 -14.71
N ALA A 92 -14.45 -4.17 -13.39
CA ALA A 92 -14.68 -3.07 -12.46
C ALA A 92 -13.70 -3.15 -11.27
N PHE A 93 -13.75 -2.14 -10.42
CA PHE A 93 -13.10 -2.14 -9.11
C PHE A 93 -14.13 -2.15 -7.98
N ALA A 94 -13.79 -2.82 -6.89
CA ALA A 94 -14.38 -2.61 -5.58
C ALA A 94 -13.34 -1.94 -4.69
N SER A 95 -13.74 -0.98 -3.87
CA SER A 95 -12.89 -0.36 -2.86
C SER A 95 -13.46 -0.50 -1.47
N HIS A 96 -12.57 -0.66 -0.50
CA HIS A 96 -12.91 -0.55 0.90
C HIS A 96 -12.05 0.55 1.52
N ASN A 97 -12.71 1.58 2.08
CA ASN A 97 -12.06 2.64 2.81
C ASN A 97 -12.26 2.39 4.32
N LYS A 98 -11.18 2.13 5.03
CA LYS A 98 -11.21 1.88 6.48
C LYS A 98 -11.66 3.08 7.31
N ILE A 99 -11.58 4.28 6.75
CA ILE A 99 -12.01 5.52 7.39
C ILE A 99 -12.97 6.23 6.44
N PRO A 100 -14.22 5.72 6.33
CA PRO A 100 -15.22 6.36 5.49
C PRO A 100 -15.57 7.75 6.06
N GLU A 101 -15.86 8.67 5.17
CA GLU A 101 -16.45 9.93 5.58
C GLU A 101 -17.88 9.70 6.09
N SER A 102 -18.34 10.54 7.01
CA SER A 102 -19.71 10.43 7.54
C SER A 102 -20.72 10.46 6.39
N GLY A 103 -21.54 9.41 6.30
CA GLY A 103 -22.56 9.26 5.26
C GLY A 103 -22.08 8.61 3.94
N THR A 104 -20.80 8.18 3.85
CA THR A 104 -20.32 7.40 2.72
C THR A 104 -20.31 5.92 3.02
N GLU A 105 -20.56 5.09 1.99
CA GLU A 105 -20.45 3.64 2.12
C GLU A 105 -19.00 3.22 2.32
N THR A 106 -18.79 2.21 3.15
CA THR A 106 -17.45 1.65 3.42
C THR A 106 -16.92 0.86 2.22
N GLU A 107 -17.81 0.17 1.52
CA GLU A 107 -17.50 -0.56 0.29
C GLU A 107 -18.30 0.02 -0.87
N ILE A 108 -17.63 0.30 -1.99
CA ILE A 108 -18.25 0.77 -3.22
C ILE A 108 -17.66 0.05 -4.42
N GLU A 109 -18.50 -0.28 -5.39
CA GLU A 109 -18.07 -0.75 -6.70
C GLU A 109 -18.12 0.42 -7.69
N PHE A 110 -17.14 0.48 -8.60
CA PHE A 110 -17.04 1.54 -9.60
C PHE A 110 -16.35 1.05 -10.88
N PRO A 111 -16.63 1.69 -12.02
CA PRO A 111 -16.05 1.28 -13.29
C PRO A 111 -14.55 1.53 -13.38
N MET A 112 -13.88 0.83 -14.29
CA MET A 112 -12.41 0.85 -14.44
C MET A 112 -11.83 2.24 -14.66
N GLU A 113 -12.54 3.13 -15.34
CA GLU A 113 -12.15 4.50 -15.65
C GLU A 113 -12.23 5.47 -14.47
N SER A 114 -12.91 5.05 -13.39
CA SER A 114 -13.10 5.86 -12.18
C SER A 114 -12.11 5.53 -11.06
N PHE A 115 -10.98 4.86 -11.38
CA PHE A 115 -9.97 4.56 -10.39
C PHE A 115 -9.37 5.86 -9.82
N PRO A 116 -9.21 5.97 -8.48
CA PRO A 116 -8.74 7.19 -7.86
C PRO A 116 -7.29 7.54 -8.26
N SER A 117 -7.05 8.82 -8.41
CA SER A 117 -5.73 9.37 -8.73
C SER A 117 -4.75 9.19 -7.56
N PRO A 118 -3.42 9.27 -7.80
CA PRO A 118 -2.41 9.26 -6.75
C PRO A 118 -2.67 10.30 -5.67
N ARG A 119 -3.07 11.52 -6.06
CA ARG A 119 -3.33 12.62 -5.14
C ARG A 119 -4.55 12.36 -4.24
N GLU A 120 -5.61 11.78 -4.76
CA GLU A 120 -6.79 11.42 -3.96
C GLU A 120 -6.44 10.37 -2.91
N LEU A 121 -5.68 9.32 -3.28
CA LEU A 121 -5.26 8.31 -2.30
C LEU A 121 -4.24 8.84 -1.30
N TRP A 122 -3.39 9.77 -1.69
CA TRP A 122 -2.49 10.47 -0.78
C TRP A 122 -3.26 11.30 0.25
N GLN A 123 -4.29 12.03 -0.15
CA GLN A 123 -5.15 12.76 0.80
C GLN A 123 -5.86 11.82 1.78
N ARG A 124 -6.38 10.68 1.32
CA ARG A 124 -6.95 9.65 2.21
C ARG A 124 -5.91 9.13 3.21
N TYR A 125 -4.69 8.87 2.75
CA TYR A 125 -3.58 8.44 3.60
C TYR A 125 -3.25 9.50 4.66
N LYS A 126 -3.06 10.77 4.27
CA LYS A 126 -2.82 11.88 5.20
C LYS A 126 -3.91 11.97 6.27
N LYS A 127 -5.17 11.90 5.85
CA LYS A 127 -6.32 11.94 6.77
C LYS A 127 -6.29 10.75 7.75
N SER A 128 -6.03 9.55 7.25
CA SER A 128 -5.96 8.33 8.09
C SER A 128 -4.84 8.38 9.13
N ARG A 129 -3.77 9.06 8.80
CA ARG A 129 -2.57 9.20 9.66
C ARG A 129 -2.55 10.50 10.45
N ASN A 130 -3.55 11.38 10.30
CA ASN A 130 -3.58 12.73 10.88
C ASN A 130 -2.32 13.55 10.53
N ILE A 131 -1.88 13.50 9.27
CA ILE A 131 -0.76 14.28 8.76
C ILE A 131 -1.26 15.66 8.33
N LYS A 132 -0.67 16.71 8.87
CA LYS A 132 -0.98 18.11 8.53
C LYS A 132 -0.19 18.54 7.29
N GLU A 133 -0.67 19.53 6.56
CA GLU A 133 0.05 20.10 5.41
C GLU A 133 1.45 20.60 5.78
N SER A 134 1.62 21.18 6.96
CA SER A 134 2.92 21.67 7.46
C SER A 134 3.93 20.55 7.77
N GLU A 135 3.49 19.31 7.84
CA GLU A 135 4.34 18.12 8.13
C GLU A 135 4.70 17.39 6.84
N GLU A 136 3.98 17.64 5.75
CA GLU A 136 4.12 16.91 4.48
C GLU A 136 5.52 17.03 3.89
N ASP A 137 6.06 18.24 3.81
CA ASP A 137 7.40 18.48 3.24
C ASP A 137 8.50 17.70 3.96
N LEU A 138 8.39 17.57 5.29
CA LEU A 138 9.35 16.80 6.07
C LEU A 138 9.18 15.29 5.81
N ILE A 139 7.93 14.81 5.72
CA ILE A 139 7.63 13.39 5.47
C ILE A 139 8.08 12.97 4.08
N LEU A 140 7.98 13.86 3.09
CA LEU A 140 8.34 13.60 1.69
C LEU A 140 9.83 13.86 1.39
N GLN A 141 10.62 14.31 2.35
CA GLN A 141 12.05 14.50 2.12
C GLN A 141 12.71 13.17 1.71
N PRO A 142 13.48 13.18 0.59
CA PRO A 142 14.26 12.02 0.22
C PRO A 142 15.34 11.77 1.28
N TYR A 143 15.33 10.60 1.87
CA TYR A 143 16.38 10.22 2.81
C TYR A 143 17.64 9.79 2.09
N TYR A 144 18.75 10.00 2.76
CA TYR A 144 20.08 9.67 2.25
C TYR A 144 20.18 8.19 1.86
N GLN A 145 20.61 7.95 0.63
CA GLN A 145 21.03 6.64 0.16
C GLN A 145 22.54 6.65 0.02
N ASP A 146 23.20 5.65 0.60
CA ASP A 146 24.64 5.54 0.46
C ASP A 146 25.05 5.26 -1.00
N THR A 147 26.32 5.50 -1.32
CA THR A 147 26.86 5.30 -2.66
C THR A 147 27.01 3.83 -3.07
N SER A 148 26.59 2.87 -2.22
CA SER A 148 26.66 1.43 -2.49
C SER A 148 25.68 0.96 -3.57
N GLY A 149 24.72 1.80 -3.96
CA GLY A 149 23.66 1.47 -4.92
C GLY A 149 22.60 0.49 -4.38
N LYS A 150 22.65 0.14 -3.09
CA LYS A 150 21.69 -0.74 -2.45
C LYS A 150 20.47 0.04 -1.99
N ALA A 151 19.29 -0.24 -2.56
CA ALA A 151 18.05 0.28 -2.05
C ALA A 151 17.67 -0.40 -0.71
N PRO A 152 17.08 0.34 0.24
CA PRO A 152 16.54 -0.26 1.47
C PRO A 152 15.53 -1.36 1.13
N ARG A 153 15.52 -2.43 1.91
CA ARG A 153 14.44 -3.40 1.84
C ARG A 153 13.13 -2.74 2.28
N TYR A 154 11.99 -3.21 1.75
CA TYR A 154 10.69 -2.57 2.02
C TYR A 154 10.42 -2.32 3.51
N TYR A 155 10.74 -3.27 4.40
CA TYR A 155 10.54 -3.11 5.84
C TYR A 155 11.50 -2.10 6.48
N GLN A 156 12.68 -1.88 5.89
CA GLN A 156 13.60 -0.82 6.30
C GLN A 156 13.06 0.55 5.85
N ALA A 157 12.59 0.64 4.61
CA ALA A 157 11.93 1.85 4.10
C ALA A 157 10.68 2.18 4.95
N GLU A 158 9.87 1.18 5.30
CA GLU A 158 8.71 1.37 6.17
C GLU A 158 9.12 1.90 7.55
N ALA A 159 10.14 1.31 8.18
CA ALA A 159 10.65 1.78 9.47
C ALA A 159 11.15 3.23 9.39
N ILE A 160 11.87 3.59 8.31
CA ILE A 160 12.35 4.95 8.09
C ILE A 160 11.16 5.91 7.93
N ASN A 161 10.20 5.59 7.08
CA ASN A 161 9.03 6.42 6.83
C ASN A 161 8.22 6.65 8.11
N ARG A 162 8.02 5.61 8.94
CA ARG A 162 7.34 5.72 10.24
C ARG A 162 8.11 6.61 11.23
N THR A 163 9.42 6.49 11.24
CA THR A 163 10.27 7.33 12.10
C THR A 163 10.18 8.79 11.67
N ILE A 164 10.28 9.07 10.37
CA ILE A 164 10.15 10.45 9.85
C ILE A 164 8.77 11.02 10.17
N GLU A 165 7.71 10.24 9.98
CA GLU A 165 6.35 10.64 10.31
C GLU A 165 6.19 10.96 11.81
N ALA A 166 6.74 10.12 12.69
CA ALA A 166 6.71 10.35 14.13
C ALA A 166 7.45 11.63 14.52
N VAL A 167 8.63 11.86 13.94
CA VAL A 167 9.42 13.07 14.16
C VAL A 167 8.67 14.32 13.65
N ALA A 168 8.09 14.27 12.46
CA ALA A 168 7.31 15.37 11.89
C ALA A 168 6.13 15.76 12.78
N LYS A 169 5.50 14.79 13.44
CA LYS A 169 4.40 14.99 14.40
C LYS A 169 4.86 15.36 15.80
N GLY A 170 6.15 15.50 16.06
CA GLY A 170 6.70 15.79 17.37
C GLY A 170 6.50 14.67 18.41
N GLN A 171 6.32 13.44 17.97
CA GLN A 171 6.23 12.27 18.84
C GLN A 171 7.63 11.90 19.36
N LYS A 172 7.73 11.59 20.65
CA LYS A 172 8.98 11.20 21.32
C LYS A 172 9.07 9.69 21.45
#